data_2b131ac980f6e4226610596cb62de37d
#
_entry.id   2b131ac980f6e4226610596cb62de37d
#
_cell.length_a   1.000
_cell.length_b   1.000
_cell.length_c   1.000
_cell.angle_alpha   90.00
_cell.angle_beta   90.00
_cell.angle_gamma   90.00
#
_symmetry.space_group_name_H-M   'P 1'
#
loop_
_entity.id
_entity.type
_entity.pdbx_description
1 polymer ?
#
loop_
_entity_poly.entity_id
_entity_poly.type
_entity_poly.pdbx_seq_one_letter_code
_entity_poly.pdbx_strand_id
1 'polypeptide(L)'
;MKVPFSWLKRYVDIDVTPQELQDKLFSCGFEVEELIDLGAEISRVVVGVVTEAVPQEGTHLHVCKVDCGEYGHDIQISTGAPNVYVGMHTPAALDGATLPGGVTIKARALRGVESNGMLCSGEELGLNEDLYPGAEVYGLLDLPKDTRPGEDIRAAVSYTHLTLPTT
;
A
#
# COMPACT_ATOMS: atom_id res chain seq x y z
N MET A 1 6.03 -22.46 8.89
CA MET A 1 6.62 -21.11 9.08
C MET A 1 6.23 -20.23 7.91
N LYS A 2 5.75 -19.04 8.18
CA LYS A 2 5.42 -18.04 7.14
C LYS A 2 6.60 -17.10 6.96
N VAL A 3 7.04 -16.93 5.73
CA VAL A 3 8.18 -16.09 5.40
C VAL A 3 7.74 -15.06 4.35
N PRO A 4 7.79 -13.75 4.66
CA PRO A 4 7.52 -12.72 3.67
C PRO A 4 8.55 -12.73 2.55
N PHE A 5 8.10 -12.65 1.30
CA PHE A 5 9.00 -12.61 0.15
C PHE A 5 9.94 -11.40 0.19
N SER A 6 9.42 -10.25 0.63
CA SER A 6 10.23 -9.04 0.82
C SER A 6 11.35 -9.23 1.86
N TRP A 7 11.10 -10.06 2.87
CA TRP A 7 12.09 -10.36 3.90
C TRP A 7 13.25 -11.19 3.33
N LEU A 8 12.94 -12.18 2.49
CA LEU A 8 13.98 -12.97 1.81
C LEU A 8 14.90 -12.12 0.94
N LYS A 9 14.35 -11.12 0.27
CA LYS A 9 15.13 -10.19 -0.58
C LYS A 9 16.17 -9.37 0.19
N ARG A 10 16.05 -9.25 1.50
CA ARG A 10 17.05 -8.57 2.34
C ARG A 10 18.31 -9.39 2.57
N TYR A 11 18.20 -10.71 2.45
CA TYR A 11 19.30 -11.63 2.72
C TYR A 11 19.89 -12.21 1.45
N VAL A 12 19.10 -12.32 0.41
CA VAL A 12 19.48 -12.91 -0.87
C VAL A 12 18.98 -12.04 -2.00
N ASP A 13 19.82 -11.82 -2.99
CA ASP A 13 19.43 -11.11 -4.20
C ASP A 13 18.52 -12.02 -5.04
N ILE A 14 17.24 -11.71 -5.02
CA ILE A 14 16.19 -12.48 -5.70
C ILE A 14 15.59 -11.62 -6.80
N ASP A 15 15.81 -12.01 -8.04
CA ASP A 15 15.33 -11.33 -9.25
C ASP A 15 14.19 -12.06 -9.96
N VAL A 16 13.66 -13.12 -9.34
CA VAL A 16 12.58 -13.94 -9.88
C VAL A 16 11.25 -13.62 -9.17
N THR A 17 10.14 -13.99 -9.82
CA THR A 17 8.82 -13.89 -9.21
C THR A 17 8.65 -14.88 -8.05
N PRO A 18 7.69 -14.68 -7.14
CA PRO A 18 7.40 -15.63 -6.08
C PRO A 18 7.09 -17.05 -6.59
N GLN A 19 6.34 -17.16 -7.69
CA GLN A 19 6.03 -18.45 -8.32
C GLN A 19 7.28 -19.15 -8.85
N GLU A 20 8.12 -18.41 -9.54
CA GLU A 20 9.40 -18.95 -10.04
C GLU A 20 10.33 -19.37 -8.90
N LEU A 21 10.32 -18.62 -7.79
CA LEU A 21 11.08 -19.01 -6.60
C LEU A 21 10.53 -20.32 -6.01
N GLN A 22 9.22 -20.45 -5.91
CA GLN A 22 8.58 -21.69 -5.45
C GLN A 22 9.00 -22.88 -6.30
N ASP A 23 8.95 -22.74 -7.62
CA ASP A 23 9.34 -23.81 -8.56
C ASP A 23 10.83 -24.17 -8.42
N LYS A 24 11.69 -23.17 -8.26
CA LYS A 24 13.13 -23.38 -8.04
C LYS A 24 13.42 -24.08 -6.72
N LEU A 25 12.77 -23.68 -5.65
CA LEU A 25 12.90 -24.33 -4.33
C LEU A 25 12.44 -25.79 -4.41
N PHE A 26 11.32 -26.04 -5.05
CA PHE A 26 10.81 -27.39 -5.23
C PHE A 26 11.78 -28.26 -6.03
N SER A 27 12.36 -27.75 -7.10
CA SER A 27 13.35 -28.47 -7.90
C SER A 27 14.65 -28.78 -7.16
N CYS A 28 14.98 -28.00 -6.13
CA CYS A 28 16.12 -28.21 -5.25
C CYS A 28 15.80 -29.12 -4.03
N GLY A 29 14.60 -29.67 -3.96
CA GLY A 29 14.16 -30.55 -2.87
C GLY A 29 13.63 -29.80 -1.64
N PHE A 30 13.40 -28.50 -1.74
CA PHE A 30 12.74 -27.75 -0.66
C PHE A 30 11.24 -27.68 -0.91
N GLU A 31 10.48 -27.95 0.14
CA GLU A 31 9.03 -27.91 0.07
C GLU A 31 8.52 -26.51 0.43
N VAL A 32 7.63 -25.97 -0.40
CA VAL A 32 6.84 -24.78 -0.11
C VAL A 32 5.39 -25.25 -0.02
N GLU A 33 4.81 -25.21 1.18
CA GLU A 33 3.46 -25.70 1.42
C GLU A 33 2.42 -24.80 0.76
N GLU A 34 2.61 -23.49 0.81
CA GLU A 34 1.67 -22.52 0.29
C GLU A 34 2.35 -21.22 -0.09
N LEU A 35 1.87 -20.60 -1.16
CA LEU A 35 2.22 -19.24 -1.58
C LEU A 35 0.98 -18.37 -1.39
N ILE A 36 1.07 -17.40 -0.48
CA ILE A 36 -0.07 -16.56 -0.10
C ILE A 36 0.15 -15.15 -0.65
N ASP A 37 -0.79 -14.67 -1.45
CA ASP A 37 -0.86 -13.27 -1.89
C ASP A 37 -1.92 -12.53 -1.07
N LEU A 38 -1.47 -11.78 -0.07
CA LEU A 38 -2.34 -10.98 0.79
C LEU A 38 -2.87 -9.71 0.11
N GLY A 39 -2.30 -9.34 -1.02
CA GLY A 39 -2.73 -8.19 -1.81
C GLY A 39 -3.81 -8.50 -2.86
N ALA A 40 -4.27 -9.75 -2.94
CA ALA A 40 -5.25 -10.17 -3.96
C ALA A 40 -6.59 -9.42 -3.88
N GLU A 41 -6.98 -8.96 -2.69
CA GLU A 41 -8.21 -8.21 -2.45
C GLU A 41 -8.08 -6.71 -2.72
N ILE A 42 -6.88 -6.23 -3.00
CA ILE A 42 -6.60 -4.81 -3.22
C ILE A 42 -6.71 -4.47 -4.69
N SER A 43 -7.51 -3.46 -5.02
CA SER A 43 -7.59 -2.92 -6.38
C SER A 43 -7.71 -1.40 -6.37
N ARG A 44 -7.19 -0.73 -7.41
CA ARG A 44 -7.20 0.71 -7.60
C ARG A 44 -6.60 1.52 -6.43
N VAL A 45 -5.65 0.92 -5.72
CA VAL A 45 -4.82 1.62 -4.75
C VAL A 45 -3.44 1.83 -5.38
N VAL A 46 -3.05 3.09 -5.52
CA VAL A 46 -1.84 3.48 -6.23
C VAL A 46 -0.98 4.39 -5.35
N VAL A 47 0.26 4.58 -5.74
CA VAL A 47 1.13 5.58 -5.09
C VAL A 47 0.65 6.97 -5.47
N GLY A 48 0.33 7.78 -4.47
CA GLY A 48 0.02 9.19 -4.63
C GLY A 48 1.10 10.06 -4.00
N VAL A 49 1.42 11.16 -4.66
CA VAL A 49 2.32 12.18 -4.12
C VAL A 49 1.51 13.38 -3.68
N VAL A 50 1.60 13.74 -2.42
CA VAL A 50 0.89 14.90 -1.86
C VAL A 50 1.58 16.17 -2.36
N THR A 51 0.89 16.92 -3.20
CA THR A 51 1.39 18.19 -3.75
C THR A 51 0.93 19.40 -2.96
N GLU A 52 -0.19 19.29 -2.25
CA GLU A 52 -0.74 20.32 -1.40
C GLU A 52 -1.46 19.68 -0.21
N ALA A 53 -1.31 20.24 0.97
CA ALA A 53 -2.01 19.82 2.18
C ALA A 53 -2.42 21.05 2.97
N VAL A 54 -3.72 21.34 3.02
CA VAL A 54 -4.27 22.54 3.68
C VAL A 54 -5.17 22.11 4.84
N PRO A 55 -4.91 22.57 6.08
CA PRO A 55 -5.82 22.29 7.19
C PRO A 55 -7.21 22.85 6.90
N GLN A 56 -8.24 22.05 7.15
CA GLN A 56 -9.61 22.49 7.07
C GLN A 56 -10.02 23.14 8.41
N GLU A 57 -10.38 24.41 8.35
CA GLU A 57 -10.75 25.17 9.56
C GLU A 57 -11.94 24.52 10.29
N GLY A 58 -11.83 24.48 11.62
CA GLY A 58 -12.85 23.90 12.47
C GLY A 58 -12.89 22.38 12.50
N THR A 59 -11.94 21.70 11.85
CA THR A 59 -11.82 20.25 11.83
C THR A 59 -10.38 19.79 12.04
N HIS A 60 -10.17 18.50 12.27
CA HIS A 60 -8.84 17.88 12.29
C HIS A 60 -8.41 17.40 10.88
N LEU A 61 -9.21 17.68 9.85
CA LEU A 61 -8.97 17.22 8.49
C LEU A 61 -7.99 18.13 7.75
N HIS A 62 -7.24 17.52 6.82
CA HIS A 62 -6.45 18.22 5.81
C HIS A 62 -7.04 17.94 4.45
N VAL A 63 -7.22 18.98 3.64
CA VAL A 63 -7.61 18.87 2.24
C VAL A 63 -6.32 18.80 1.42
N CYS A 64 -6.10 17.68 0.77
CA CYS A 64 -4.88 17.41 0.01
C CYS A 64 -5.15 17.42 -1.49
N LYS A 65 -4.15 17.87 -2.24
CA LYS A 65 -4.04 17.60 -3.67
C LYS A 65 -3.01 16.50 -3.85
N VAL A 66 -3.37 15.46 -4.61
CA VAL A 66 -2.56 14.26 -4.76
C VAL A 66 -2.33 13.97 -6.24
N ASP A 67 -1.08 13.80 -6.62
CA ASP A 67 -0.71 13.36 -7.95
C ASP A 67 -0.65 11.84 -7.97
N CYS A 68 -1.53 11.23 -8.75
CA CYS A 68 -1.61 9.79 -8.96
C CYS A 68 -1.19 9.38 -10.39
N GLY A 69 -0.33 10.15 -11.04
CA GLY A 69 0.20 9.85 -12.35
C GLY A 69 -0.88 9.75 -13.41
N GLU A 70 -0.94 8.63 -14.11
CA GLU A 70 -1.93 8.38 -15.17
C GLU A 70 -3.38 8.36 -14.70
N TYR A 71 -3.64 8.18 -13.40
CA TYR A 71 -4.98 8.20 -12.83
C TYR A 71 -5.49 9.61 -12.54
N GLY A 72 -4.64 10.60 -12.60
CA GLY A 72 -4.99 12.01 -12.46
C GLY A 72 -3.96 12.79 -11.64
N HIS A 73 -3.90 14.09 -11.95
CA HIS A 73 -3.12 15.06 -11.19
C HIS A 73 -4.09 15.90 -10.37
N ASP A 74 -3.63 16.43 -9.23
CA ASP A 74 -4.44 17.30 -8.37
C ASP A 74 -5.76 16.67 -7.90
N ILE A 75 -5.77 15.36 -7.65
CA ILE A 75 -6.94 14.69 -7.09
C ILE A 75 -7.15 15.18 -5.66
N GLN A 76 -8.33 15.74 -5.39
CA GLN A 76 -8.64 16.24 -4.06
C GLN A 76 -9.06 15.10 -3.14
N ILE A 77 -8.31 14.93 -2.05
CA ILE A 77 -8.56 13.91 -1.03
C ILE A 77 -8.44 14.56 0.34
N SER A 78 -9.47 14.37 1.18
CA SER A 78 -9.43 14.80 2.58
C SER A 78 -8.95 13.66 3.46
N THR A 79 -8.06 13.96 4.40
CA THR A 79 -7.52 12.99 5.37
C THR A 79 -7.51 13.54 6.78
N GLY A 80 -7.81 12.68 7.75
CA GLY A 80 -7.69 13.01 9.18
C GLY A 80 -6.33 12.62 9.78
N ALA A 81 -5.41 12.10 8.97
CA ALA A 81 -4.12 11.66 9.46
C ALA A 81 -3.23 12.83 9.89
N PRO A 82 -2.58 12.75 11.07
CA PRO A 82 -1.77 13.85 11.59
C PRO A 82 -0.40 13.97 10.93
N ASN A 83 0.07 12.94 10.22
CA ASN A 83 1.42 12.87 9.67
C ASN A 83 1.51 13.25 8.18
N VAL A 84 0.44 13.74 7.57
CA VAL A 84 0.46 14.16 6.16
C VAL A 84 1.33 15.40 5.97
N TYR A 85 2.15 15.41 4.91
CA TYR A 85 2.99 16.55 4.55
C TYR A 85 3.15 16.64 3.03
N VAL A 86 3.47 17.80 2.52
CA VAL A 86 3.73 18.04 1.09
C VAL A 86 4.98 17.29 0.66
N GLY A 87 4.89 16.55 -0.44
CA GLY A 87 5.96 15.70 -0.94
C GLY A 87 5.90 14.26 -0.42
N MET A 88 4.93 13.93 0.43
CA MET A 88 4.74 12.58 0.93
C MET A 88 4.27 11.64 -0.18
N HIS A 89 4.96 10.50 -0.31
CA HIS A 89 4.49 9.38 -1.13
C HIS A 89 3.68 8.45 -0.23
N THR A 90 2.41 8.26 -0.54
CA THR A 90 1.49 7.49 0.30
C THR A 90 0.49 6.73 -0.55
N PRO A 91 -0.04 5.58 -0.08
CA PRO A 91 -1.07 4.89 -0.82
C PRO A 91 -2.34 5.72 -0.95
N ALA A 92 -2.83 5.87 -2.17
CA ALA A 92 -4.08 6.55 -2.48
C ALA A 92 -5.09 5.55 -3.06
N ALA A 93 -6.15 5.29 -2.31
CA ALA A 93 -7.27 4.48 -2.77
C ALA A 93 -8.20 5.39 -3.57
N LEU A 94 -8.30 5.12 -4.87
CA LEU A 94 -9.12 5.91 -5.79
C LEU A 94 -10.59 5.54 -5.67
N ASP A 95 -11.46 6.34 -6.28
CA ASP A 95 -12.89 6.02 -6.36
C ASP A 95 -13.09 4.65 -7.04
N GLY A 96 -13.84 3.77 -6.39
CA GLY A 96 -14.01 2.38 -6.82
C GLY A 96 -12.92 1.41 -6.34
N ALA A 97 -11.94 1.87 -5.56
CA ALA A 97 -10.91 1.00 -5.00
C ALA A 97 -11.48 0.01 -3.99
N THR A 98 -10.87 -1.17 -3.92
CA THR A 98 -11.16 -2.16 -2.87
C THR A 98 -9.96 -2.34 -1.96
N LEU A 99 -10.24 -2.48 -0.66
CA LEU A 99 -9.26 -2.71 0.40
C LEU A 99 -9.48 -4.09 1.03
N PRO A 100 -8.49 -4.64 1.76
CA PRO A 100 -8.68 -5.88 2.49
C PRO A 100 -9.91 -5.83 3.41
N GLY A 101 -10.64 -6.95 3.50
CA GLY A 101 -11.90 -7.02 4.25
C GLY A 101 -13.15 -6.61 3.44
N GLY A 102 -13.02 -6.41 2.13
CA GLY A 102 -14.15 -6.10 1.24
C GLY A 102 -14.61 -4.64 1.31
N VAL A 103 -13.80 -3.75 1.86
CA VAL A 103 -14.11 -2.31 1.91
C VAL A 103 -13.97 -1.70 0.52
N THR A 104 -14.99 -0.98 0.06
CA THR A 104 -14.97 -0.25 -1.21
C THR A 104 -14.91 1.24 -0.94
N ILE A 105 -13.98 1.92 -1.61
CA ILE A 105 -13.79 3.38 -1.49
C ILE A 105 -14.61 4.07 -2.57
N LYS A 106 -15.35 5.10 -2.19
CA LYS A 106 -16.14 5.94 -3.12
C LYS A 106 -15.88 7.42 -2.84
N ALA A 107 -15.92 8.21 -3.89
CA ALA A 107 -15.92 9.66 -3.77
C ALA A 107 -17.09 10.11 -2.88
N ARG A 108 -16.80 10.98 -1.93
CA ARG A 108 -17.80 11.51 -0.99
C ARG A 108 -17.40 12.88 -0.47
N ALA A 109 -18.35 13.60 0.11
CA ALA A 109 -18.05 14.84 0.81
C ALA A 109 -17.76 14.54 2.30
N LEU A 110 -16.66 15.07 2.79
CA LEU A 110 -16.27 15.05 4.19
C LEU A 110 -16.33 16.48 4.75
N ARG A 111 -17.24 16.70 5.69
CA ARG A 111 -17.43 18.02 6.28
C ARG A 111 -17.67 19.13 5.23
N GLY A 112 -18.43 18.82 4.16
CA GLY A 112 -18.74 19.74 3.08
C GLY A 112 -17.66 19.90 2.01
N VAL A 113 -16.54 19.20 2.12
CA VAL A 113 -15.47 19.20 1.13
C VAL A 113 -15.42 17.87 0.39
N GLU A 114 -15.40 17.93 -0.94
CA GLU A 114 -15.34 16.75 -1.78
C GLU A 114 -14.01 16.01 -1.61
N SER A 115 -14.08 14.68 -1.43
CA SER A 115 -12.92 13.79 -1.38
C SER A 115 -13.12 12.68 -2.42
N ASN A 116 -12.21 12.61 -3.38
CA ASN A 116 -12.28 11.69 -4.52
C ASN A 116 -11.45 10.42 -4.30
N GLY A 117 -11.29 10.02 -3.06
CA GLY A 117 -10.55 8.84 -2.66
C GLY A 117 -10.22 8.88 -1.19
N MET A 118 -9.29 8.01 -0.78
CA MET A 118 -8.81 7.93 0.59
C MET A 118 -7.31 7.67 0.60
N LEU A 119 -6.57 8.44 1.38
CA LEU A 119 -5.18 8.11 1.69
C LEU A 119 -5.16 7.03 2.78
N CYS A 120 -4.29 6.05 2.63
CA CYS A 120 -4.33 4.84 3.45
C CYS A 120 -3.16 4.73 4.42
N SER A 121 -3.46 4.15 5.59
CA SER A 121 -2.45 3.67 6.53
C SER A 121 -1.99 2.26 6.15
N GLY A 122 -0.91 1.79 6.78
CA GLY A 122 -0.48 0.40 6.61
C GLY A 122 -1.52 -0.60 7.12
N GLU A 123 -2.19 -0.28 8.22
CA GLU A 123 -3.24 -1.12 8.79
C GLU A 123 -4.43 -1.30 7.84
N GLU A 124 -4.87 -0.22 7.20
CA GLU A 124 -5.97 -0.27 6.22
C GLU A 124 -5.64 -1.12 5.01
N LEU A 125 -4.36 -1.24 4.67
CA LEU A 125 -3.86 -2.09 3.59
C LEU A 125 -3.54 -3.53 4.03
N GLY A 126 -3.79 -3.86 5.30
CA GLY A 126 -3.48 -5.19 5.83
C GLY A 126 -1.99 -5.45 6.03
N LEU A 127 -1.17 -4.40 6.09
CA LEU A 127 0.26 -4.50 6.32
C LEU A 127 0.59 -4.52 7.82
N ASN A 128 1.70 -5.18 8.15
CA ASN A 128 2.30 -5.16 9.47
C ASN A 128 3.82 -4.98 9.34
N GLU A 129 4.55 -4.88 10.46
CA GLU A 129 5.99 -4.69 10.44
C GLU A 129 6.77 -5.83 9.77
N ASP A 130 6.22 -7.06 9.76
CA ASP A 130 6.83 -8.20 9.08
C ASP A 130 6.75 -8.07 7.56
N LEU A 131 5.64 -7.57 7.04
CA LEU A 131 5.44 -7.35 5.61
C LEU A 131 6.15 -6.10 5.10
N TYR A 132 6.05 -5.02 5.86
CA TYR A 132 6.62 -3.74 5.47
C TYR A 132 7.08 -2.95 6.70
N PRO A 133 8.38 -2.70 6.88
CA PRO A 133 8.87 -1.90 8.01
C PRO A 133 8.29 -0.49 7.99
N GLY A 134 7.74 -0.06 9.12
CA GLY A 134 7.03 1.21 9.25
C GLY A 134 5.54 1.13 8.98
N ALA A 135 4.99 -0.06 8.71
CA ALA A 135 3.56 -0.22 8.42
C ALA A 135 2.65 0.06 9.61
N GLU A 136 3.12 -0.16 10.83
CA GLU A 136 2.35 0.04 12.05
C GLU A 136 2.47 1.46 12.63
N VAL A 137 2.91 2.42 11.82
CA VAL A 137 2.95 3.83 12.19
C VAL A 137 1.53 4.39 12.27
N TYR A 138 1.25 5.17 13.30
CA TYR A 138 -0.02 5.88 13.40
C TYR A 138 -0.14 6.95 12.32
N GLY A 139 -1.16 6.82 11.49
CA GLY A 139 -1.43 7.71 10.36
C GLY A 139 -1.14 7.06 9.01
N LEU A 140 -0.84 7.88 8.01
CA LEU A 140 -0.60 7.40 6.65
C LEU A 140 0.72 6.65 6.53
N LEU A 141 0.72 5.64 5.64
CA LEU A 141 1.95 4.92 5.29
C LEU A 141 2.85 5.86 4.46
N ASP A 142 4.07 6.08 4.93
CA ASP A 142 5.06 6.89 4.23
C ASP A 142 5.92 5.99 3.33
N LEU A 143 5.70 6.07 2.02
CA LEU A 143 6.41 5.27 1.04
C LEU A 143 7.75 5.91 0.65
N PRO A 144 8.71 5.12 0.14
CA PRO A 144 9.97 5.66 -0.37
C PRO A 144 9.75 6.69 -1.48
N LYS A 145 10.63 7.69 -1.54
CA LYS A 145 10.54 8.80 -2.51
C LYS A 145 10.85 8.37 -3.95
N ASP A 146 11.38 7.19 -4.16
CA ASP A 146 11.65 6.60 -5.47
C ASP A 146 10.44 5.88 -6.08
N THR A 147 9.35 5.72 -5.33
CA THR A 147 8.09 5.19 -5.86
C THR A 147 7.46 6.16 -6.85
N ARG A 148 6.83 5.64 -7.89
CA ARG A 148 6.25 6.47 -8.95
C ARG A 148 4.78 6.78 -8.68
N PRO A 149 4.34 8.03 -8.90
CA PRO A 149 2.91 8.35 -8.86
C PRO A 149 2.12 7.46 -9.84
N GLY A 150 1.03 6.86 -9.36
CA GLY A 150 0.22 5.95 -10.17
C GLY A 150 0.69 4.50 -10.19
N GLU A 151 1.83 4.18 -9.59
CA GLU A 151 2.27 2.80 -9.43
C GLU A 151 1.30 2.02 -8.56
N ASP A 152 0.95 0.79 -8.96
CA ASP A 152 0.09 -0.08 -8.15
C ASP A 152 0.77 -0.34 -6.80
N ILE A 153 0.03 -0.20 -5.71
CA ILE A 153 0.59 -0.40 -4.37
C ILE A 153 1.14 -1.82 -4.19
N ARG A 154 0.59 -2.80 -4.87
CA ARG A 154 1.07 -4.19 -4.82
C ARG A 154 2.44 -4.37 -5.48
N ALA A 155 2.81 -3.46 -6.41
CA ALA A 155 4.16 -3.42 -7.00
C ALA A 155 5.14 -2.66 -6.10
N ALA A 156 4.68 -1.60 -5.42
CA ALA A 156 5.50 -0.81 -4.51
C ALA A 156 5.77 -1.52 -3.19
N VAL A 157 4.84 -2.39 -2.75
CA VAL A 157 4.91 -3.16 -1.50
C VAL A 157 4.65 -4.63 -1.80
N SER A 158 5.50 -5.52 -1.32
CA SER A 158 5.30 -6.96 -1.49
C SER A 158 4.31 -7.51 -0.47
N TYR A 159 3.28 -8.18 -0.96
CA TYR A 159 2.24 -8.83 -0.15
C TYR A 159 2.37 -10.36 -0.10
N THR A 160 3.43 -10.91 -0.67
CA THR A 160 3.57 -12.37 -0.81
C THR A 160 4.28 -13.00 0.37
N HIS A 161 3.69 -14.06 0.91
CA HIS A 161 4.26 -14.96 1.90
C HIS A 161 4.48 -16.35 1.33
N LEU A 162 5.57 -17.00 1.74
CA LEU A 162 5.81 -18.42 1.52
C LEU A 162 5.58 -19.16 2.84
N THR A 163 4.83 -20.25 2.80
CA THR A 163 4.69 -21.13 3.97
C THR A 163 5.64 -22.31 3.80
N LEU A 164 6.61 -22.40 4.71
CA LEU A 164 7.63 -23.44 4.72
C LEU A 164 7.34 -24.45 5.84
N PRO A 165 7.76 -25.72 5.67
CA PRO A 165 7.67 -26.71 6.74
C PRO A 165 8.42 -26.27 7.99
N THR A 166 7.89 -26.65 9.16
CA THR A 166 8.43 -26.27 10.48
C THR A 166 9.03 -27.44 11.24
N THR A 167 9.44 -28.47 10.56
CA THR A 167 10.06 -29.64 11.22
C THR A 167 11.36 -29.35 11.91
#